data_bc34bd77b3e23a786b28adcae59629f6
#
_entry.id   bc34bd77b3e23a786b28adcae59629f6
#
_cell.length_a   1.000
_cell.length_b   1.000
_cell.length_c   1.000
_cell.angle_alpha   90.00
_cell.angle_beta   90.00
_cell.angle_gamma   90.00
#
_symmetry.space_group_name_H-M   'P 1'
#
loop_
_entity.id
_entity.type
_entity.pdbx_description
1 polymer ?
#
loop_
_entity_poly.entity_id
_entity_poly.type
_entity_poly.pdbx_seq_one_letter_code
_entity_poly.pdbx_strand_id
1 'polypeptide(L)'
;QTGKSKFAIKVQTFKGSYLDKNHHFKGLGLDENSGLNLGIEFPAMQQRPWQQYLNNPTFGVGLTHMNFENDMVGHMIAMYPYIMLPLIRCNFMEFNIKLAPGLGVVTEHWYTQEDQNPDHYGNYENGPTTDPVFGCYVNAYLTAGANLNIILTRNVKINAEFGYSHMSNGRTFMPNLGANVIYGGLGLITTFNADAEKEPIQFPGKPYKWSLNITGAAGPHQAAIKDGHRFLTSTFHAGAIYQATNWYGVGIGLDVFYNGAITSETDRSLYRKDHVYTTAEKFRAGLSWDNEFQFGRVTAIADWGVYFYNPSRHYYDCNHPIYGYGKRPLFYKNDGAGNDEAFHYIRFGVKTRVWDNLYLQATCKTHLHIAEYVEFGVGYQIPFLKKSKRKSGESIVFHHHKDWWKE
;
A
#
# COMPACT_ATOMS: atom_id res chain seq x y z
N GLN A 1 27.82 0.79 -29.23
CA GLN A 1 28.34 1.26 -27.93
C GLN A 1 27.31 0.88 -26.87
N THR A 2 27.66 -0.09 -26.02
CA THR A 2 26.89 -0.38 -24.78
C THR A 2 27.06 0.82 -23.86
N GLY A 3 26.13 1.77 -23.94
CA GLY A 3 26.15 2.98 -23.10
C GLY A 3 26.13 2.55 -21.62
N LYS A 4 27.08 3.06 -20.85
CA LYS A 4 27.15 2.84 -19.42
C LYS A 4 25.85 3.31 -18.77
N SER A 5 25.26 2.51 -17.88
CA SER A 5 24.07 2.90 -17.12
C SER A 5 24.47 3.80 -15.96
N LYS A 6 23.72 4.89 -15.77
CA LYS A 6 23.84 5.77 -14.62
C LYS A 6 23.16 5.14 -13.42
N PHE A 7 23.84 5.06 -12.27
CA PHE A 7 23.26 4.62 -11.01
C PHE A 7 23.89 5.37 -9.85
N ALA A 8 23.25 5.35 -8.68
CA ALA A 8 23.78 5.95 -7.48
C ALA A 8 23.62 5.01 -6.26
N ILE A 9 24.48 5.22 -5.29
CA ILE A 9 24.40 4.56 -3.97
C ILE A 9 24.06 5.64 -2.95
N LYS A 10 23.03 5.38 -2.14
CA LYS A 10 22.59 6.22 -1.02
C LYS A 10 22.91 5.53 0.29
N VAL A 11 23.49 6.28 1.23
CA VAL A 11 23.66 5.88 2.63
C VAL A 11 23.11 7.00 3.50
N GLN A 12 22.18 6.67 4.41
CA GLN A 12 21.47 7.67 5.21
C GLN A 12 21.19 7.12 6.60
N THR A 13 21.48 7.90 7.63
CA THR A 13 21.00 7.65 9.00
C THR A 13 19.72 8.44 9.24
N PHE A 14 18.86 7.94 10.13
CA PHE A 14 17.63 8.64 10.50
C PHE A 14 17.31 8.46 11.98
N LYS A 15 16.56 9.41 12.50
CA LYS A 15 15.85 9.34 13.78
C LYS A 15 14.39 9.70 13.56
N GLY A 16 13.52 9.11 14.37
CA GLY A 16 12.09 9.35 14.28
C GLY A 16 11.39 9.20 15.62
N SER A 17 10.10 9.52 15.60
CA SER A 17 9.21 9.39 16.73
C SER A 17 7.92 8.73 16.31
N TYR A 18 7.29 8.00 17.23
CA TYR A 18 5.99 7.38 16.99
C TYR A 18 4.88 8.42 17.01
N LEU A 19 3.97 8.31 16.04
CA LEU A 19 2.78 9.17 15.94
C LEU A 19 1.65 8.70 16.85
N ASP A 20 1.60 7.41 17.11
CA ASP A 20 0.50 6.80 17.84
C ASP A 20 0.63 7.06 19.34
N LYS A 21 -0.05 8.08 19.82
CA LYS A 21 -0.29 8.33 21.23
C LYS A 21 -1.54 7.62 21.75
N ASN A 22 -1.94 6.54 21.09
CA ASN A 22 -3.08 5.75 21.50
C ASN A 22 -2.81 5.16 22.89
N HIS A 23 -3.85 5.03 23.72
CA HIS A 23 -3.75 4.39 25.05
C HIS A 23 -3.20 2.95 24.95
N HIS A 24 -3.30 2.28 23.80
CA HIS A 24 -2.70 0.97 23.55
C HIS A 24 -1.16 0.98 23.56
N PHE A 25 -0.53 2.12 23.26
CA PHE A 25 0.92 2.30 23.34
C PHE A 25 1.38 2.91 24.68
N LYS A 26 0.41 3.33 25.50
CA LYS A 26 0.70 3.92 26.79
C LYS A 26 1.32 2.86 27.70
N GLY A 27 2.57 3.08 28.11
CA GLY A 27 3.32 2.13 28.91
C GLY A 27 4.27 1.21 28.12
N LEU A 28 4.21 1.19 26.76
CA LEU A 28 5.22 0.50 25.95
C LEU A 28 6.58 1.21 25.91
N GLY A 29 6.64 2.52 26.21
CA GLY A 29 7.87 3.29 26.09
C GLY A 29 8.36 3.46 24.64
N LEU A 30 7.43 3.46 23.68
CA LEU A 30 7.71 3.70 22.27
C LEU A 30 7.73 5.20 21.99
N ASP A 31 8.86 5.86 22.27
CA ASP A 31 9.00 7.30 22.07
C ASP A 31 9.83 7.63 20.82
N GLU A 32 10.97 6.97 20.67
CA GLU A 32 11.93 7.21 19.59
C GLU A 32 12.26 5.94 18.82
N ASN A 33 12.78 6.13 17.63
CA ASN A 33 13.41 5.09 16.82
C ASN A 33 14.59 5.67 16.05
N SER A 34 15.51 4.81 15.66
CA SER A 34 16.69 5.19 14.88
C SER A 34 17.04 4.13 13.84
N GLY A 35 17.84 4.49 12.85
CA GLY A 35 18.23 3.49 11.88
C GLY A 35 19.12 3.97 10.75
N LEU A 36 19.34 3.04 9.83
CA LEU A 36 20.17 3.20 8.64
C LEU A 36 19.39 2.80 7.38
N ASN A 37 19.46 3.65 6.38
CA ASN A 37 18.94 3.38 5.03
C ASN A 37 20.10 3.23 4.05
N LEU A 38 20.10 2.12 3.33
CA LEU A 38 20.95 1.90 2.17
C LEU A 38 20.09 1.88 0.91
N GLY A 39 20.54 2.48 -0.18
CA GLY A 39 19.78 2.51 -1.43
C GLY A 39 20.66 2.41 -2.65
N ILE A 40 20.14 1.73 -3.69
CA ILE A 40 20.68 1.81 -5.04
C ILE A 40 19.64 2.51 -5.90
N GLU A 41 20.05 3.58 -6.57
CA GLU A 41 19.19 4.47 -7.32
C GLU A 41 19.51 4.43 -8.82
N PHE A 42 18.48 4.46 -9.64
CA PHE A 42 18.54 4.46 -11.10
C PHE A 42 17.75 5.65 -11.64
N PRO A 43 18.41 6.80 -11.89
CA PRO A 43 17.76 7.96 -12.49
C PRO A 43 17.18 7.61 -13.86
N ALA A 44 15.97 8.03 -14.14
CA ALA A 44 15.36 7.86 -15.45
C ALA A 44 16.10 8.65 -16.51
N MET A 45 16.18 8.09 -17.72
CA MET A 45 16.90 8.67 -18.88
C MET A 45 15.95 8.89 -20.06
N GLN A 46 14.71 9.27 -19.81
CA GLN A 46 13.70 9.59 -20.85
C GLN A 46 13.42 8.47 -21.85
N GLN A 47 13.68 7.22 -21.44
CA GLN A 47 13.56 6.04 -22.30
C GLN A 47 12.14 5.43 -22.30
N ARG A 48 11.22 6.01 -21.54
CA ARG A 48 9.82 5.55 -21.44
C ARG A 48 8.87 6.73 -21.29
N PRO A 49 7.61 6.63 -21.82
CA PRO A 49 6.65 7.73 -21.80
C PRO A 49 6.40 8.28 -20.39
N TRP A 50 6.16 7.40 -19.42
CA TRP A 50 5.87 7.79 -18.03
C TRP A 50 7.08 8.48 -17.36
N GLN A 51 8.34 8.17 -17.75
CA GLN A 51 9.53 8.86 -17.25
C GLN A 51 9.53 10.34 -17.66
N GLN A 52 9.17 10.62 -18.91
CA GLN A 52 9.11 11.99 -19.42
C GLN A 52 7.98 12.79 -18.76
N TYR A 53 6.78 12.18 -18.63
CA TYR A 53 5.63 12.84 -18.00
C TYR A 53 5.82 13.11 -16.51
N LEU A 54 6.59 12.30 -15.80
CA LEU A 54 6.88 12.47 -14.38
C LEU A 54 8.22 13.17 -14.13
N ASN A 55 8.69 13.97 -15.09
CA ASN A 55 9.91 14.76 -14.99
C ASN A 55 11.15 13.91 -14.65
N ASN A 56 11.27 12.75 -15.29
CA ASN A 56 12.39 11.80 -15.12
C ASN A 56 12.64 11.40 -13.66
N PRO A 57 11.73 10.64 -13.07
CA PRO A 57 11.85 10.17 -11.69
C PRO A 57 13.07 9.29 -11.50
N THR A 58 13.50 9.15 -10.27
CA THR A 58 14.53 8.19 -9.88
C THR A 58 13.86 6.95 -9.29
N PHE A 59 14.21 5.77 -9.77
CA PHE A 59 13.87 4.48 -9.16
C PHE A 59 14.97 4.04 -8.22
N GLY A 60 14.59 3.31 -7.18
CA GLY A 60 15.58 2.69 -6.31
C GLY A 60 15.07 1.42 -5.66
N VAL A 61 16.01 0.70 -5.08
CA VAL A 61 15.77 -0.37 -4.12
C VAL A 61 16.46 0.03 -2.84
N GLY A 62 15.71 0.04 -1.75
CA GLY A 62 16.20 0.39 -0.42
C GLY A 62 16.21 -0.80 0.52
N LEU A 63 17.16 -0.77 1.44
CA LEU A 63 17.25 -1.62 2.61
C LEU A 63 17.33 -0.72 3.83
N THR A 64 16.41 -0.89 4.77
CA THR A 64 16.35 -0.17 6.03
C THR A 64 16.59 -1.13 7.19
N HIS A 65 17.50 -0.77 8.10
CA HIS A 65 17.52 -1.30 9.45
C HIS A 65 16.95 -0.24 10.38
N MET A 66 15.94 -0.60 11.17
CA MET A 66 15.29 0.26 12.16
C MET A 66 15.38 -0.40 13.53
N ASN A 67 15.90 0.35 14.51
CA ASN A 67 15.83 0.02 15.92
C ASN A 67 14.62 0.75 16.52
N PHE A 68 13.74 0.02 17.16
CA PHE A 68 12.54 0.59 17.79
C PHE A 68 12.82 1.19 19.16
N GLU A 69 14.09 1.15 19.62
CA GLU A 69 14.54 1.64 20.94
C GLU A 69 13.70 1.06 22.11
N ASN A 70 13.23 -0.18 21.90
CA ASN A 70 12.38 -0.91 22.84
C ASN A 70 12.63 -2.41 22.68
N ASP A 71 13.04 -3.09 23.74
CA ASP A 71 13.42 -4.51 23.72
C ASP A 71 12.24 -5.44 23.38
N MET A 72 11.00 -5.03 23.73
CA MET A 72 9.79 -5.81 23.44
C MET A 72 9.46 -5.81 21.94
N VAL A 73 9.76 -4.73 21.22
CA VAL A 73 9.48 -4.58 19.80
C VAL A 73 10.71 -4.90 18.94
N GLY A 74 11.91 -4.72 19.51
CA GLY A 74 13.17 -5.10 18.90
C GLY A 74 13.58 -4.25 17.71
N HIS A 75 13.89 -4.93 16.59
CA HIS A 75 14.40 -4.33 15.36
C HIS A 75 13.60 -4.78 14.15
N MET A 76 13.70 -3.99 13.06
CA MET A 76 13.19 -4.38 11.74
C MET A 76 14.27 -4.24 10.67
N ILE A 77 14.31 -5.19 9.74
CA ILE A 77 14.99 -5.04 8.46
C ILE A 77 13.94 -5.04 7.37
N ALA A 78 13.87 -3.96 6.58
CA ALA A 78 12.90 -3.82 5.50
C ALA A 78 13.59 -3.64 4.15
N MET A 79 13.06 -4.31 3.12
CA MET A 79 13.44 -4.13 1.73
C MET A 79 12.27 -3.55 0.94
N TYR A 80 12.54 -2.54 0.11
CA TYR A 80 11.50 -1.85 -0.64
C TYR A 80 12.00 -1.26 -1.95
N PRO A 81 11.29 -1.45 -3.05
CA PRO A 81 11.40 -0.58 -4.21
C PRO A 81 10.87 0.82 -3.87
N TYR A 82 11.43 1.85 -4.49
CA TYR A 82 10.91 3.20 -4.33
C TYR A 82 11.00 4.01 -5.62
N ILE A 83 10.14 5.01 -5.69
CA ILE A 83 10.18 6.04 -6.73
C ILE A 83 10.36 7.41 -6.06
N MET A 84 11.26 8.21 -6.60
CA MET A 84 11.39 9.63 -6.27
C MET A 84 10.89 10.47 -7.42
N LEU A 85 9.81 11.22 -7.18
CA LEU A 85 9.14 12.10 -8.12
C LEU A 85 9.70 13.52 -7.95
N PRO A 86 10.46 14.06 -8.90
CA PRO A 86 11.04 15.37 -8.78
C PRO A 86 9.97 16.45 -8.95
N LEU A 87 9.83 17.30 -7.94
CA LEU A 87 8.97 18.48 -7.97
C LEU A 87 9.76 19.72 -8.41
N ILE A 88 10.99 19.87 -7.89
CA ILE A 88 11.89 20.97 -8.21
C ILE A 88 13.25 20.39 -8.53
N ARG A 89 13.85 20.87 -9.61
CA ARG A 89 15.22 20.52 -10.00
C ARG A 89 15.93 21.74 -10.53
N CYS A 90 17.05 22.09 -9.92
CA CYS A 90 17.92 23.17 -10.36
C CYS A 90 19.39 22.74 -10.23
N ASN A 91 20.32 23.61 -10.61
CA ASN A 91 21.74 23.27 -10.70
C ASN A 91 22.38 22.87 -9.36
N PHE A 92 21.84 23.34 -8.24
CA PHE A 92 22.43 23.12 -6.93
C PHE A 92 21.55 22.21 -6.01
N MET A 93 20.27 21.95 -6.37
CA MET A 93 19.40 21.14 -5.54
C MET A 93 18.31 20.40 -6.35
N GLU A 94 17.80 19.31 -5.75
CA GLU A 94 16.61 18.59 -6.20
C GLU A 94 15.67 18.39 -5.01
N PHE A 95 14.39 18.70 -5.20
CA PHE A 95 13.36 18.39 -4.23
C PHE A 95 12.40 17.36 -4.81
N ASN A 96 12.24 16.23 -4.12
CA ASN A 96 11.49 15.08 -4.61
C ASN A 96 10.48 14.61 -3.58
N ILE A 97 9.41 13.95 -4.03
CA ILE A 97 8.55 13.12 -3.19
C ILE A 97 8.96 11.67 -3.38
N LYS A 98 9.23 10.97 -2.28
CA LYS A 98 9.52 9.53 -2.25
C LYS A 98 8.27 8.76 -1.90
N LEU A 99 8.02 7.67 -2.62
CA LEU A 99 6.99 6.67 -2.32
C LEU A 99 7.63 5.29 -2.38
N ALA A 100 7.47 4.50 -1.34
CA ALA A 100 8.12 3.21 -1.22
C ALA A 100 7.23 2.17 -0.51
N PRO A 101 6.61 1.26 -1.23
CA PRO A 101 6.01 0.06 -0.65
C PRO A 101 7.07 -1.04 -0.51
N GLY A 102 7.02 -1.81 0.57
CA GLY A 102 7.95 -2.91 0.81
C GLY A 102 7.50 -3.89 1.86
N LEU A 103 8.43 -4.76 2.25
CA LEU A 103 8.26 -5.75 3.29
C LEU A 103 9.39 -5.61 4.31
N GLY A 104 9.03 -5.75 5.59
CA GLY A 104 9.97 -5.78 6.69
C GLY A 104 9.85 -7.06 7.50
N VAL A 105 10.97 -7.50 8.05
CA VAL A 105 11.05 -8.60 9.00
C VAL A 105 11.46 -8.03 10.34
N VAL A 106 10.65 -8.28 11.37
CA VAL A 106 10.92 -7.87 12.77
C VAL A 106 11.59 -8.98 13.54
N THR A 107 12.38 -8.63 14.55
CA THR A 107 13.03 -9.61 15.43
C THR A 107 12.11 -10.13 16.51
N GLU A 108 11.23 -9.28 17.00
CA GLU A 108 10.27 -9.59 18.06
C GLU A 108 8.84 -9.42 17.57
N HIS A 109 7.95 -10.28 18.06
CA HIS A 109 6.51 -10.17 17.82
C HIS A 109 5.75 -10.95 18.90
N TRP A 110 4.43 -10.84 18.96
CA TRP A 110 3.58 -11.45 19.99
C TRP A 110 3.94 -12.91 20.33
N TYR A 111 4.15 -13.76 19.33
CA TYR A 111 4.37 -15.20 19.51
C TYR A 111 5.83 -15.57 19.84
N THR A 112 6.79 -14.63 19.88
CA THR A 112 8.16 -14.88 20.35
C THR A 112 8.32 -14.70 21.84
N GLN A 113 7.32 -14.12 22.52
CA GLN A 113 7.39 -13.75 23.93
C GLN A 113 6.74 -14.83 24.82
N GLU A 114 7.22 -14.92 26.07
CA GLU A 114 6.77 -15.98 26.99
C GLU A 114 5.32 -15.81 27.45
N ASP A 115 4.89 -14.57 27.68
CA ASP A 115 3.50 -14.29 28.08
C ASP A 115 2.63 -13.96 26.87
N GLN A 116 1.94 -14.98 26.36
CA GLN A 116 1.00 -14.86 25.24
C GLN A 116 -0.46 -14.83 25.70
N ASN A 117 -0.72 -14.42 26.96
CA ASN A 117 -2.09 -14.40 27.46
C ASN A 117 -2.91 -13.30 26.79
N PRO A 118 -3.93 -13.62 25.98
CA PRO A 118 -4.77 -12.63 25.31
C PRO A 118 -5.56 -11.72 26.27
N ASP A 119 -5.72 -12.10 27.53
CA ASP A 119 -6.39 -11.28 28.54
C ASP A 119 -5.48 -10.16 29.05
N HIS A 120 -4.16 -10.27 28.86
CA HIS A 120 -3.19 -9.20 29.12
C HIS A 120 -3.06 -8.21 27.97
N TYR A 121 -3.58 -8.53 26.77
CA TYR A 121 -3.70 -7.60 25.67
C TYR A 121 -4.74 -6.55 26.00
N GLY A 122 -4.27 -5.36 26.32
CA GLY A 122 -5.16 -4.25 26.68
C GLY A 122 -5.30 -3.98 28.18
N ASN A 123 -4.56 -4.65 29.04
CA ASN A 123 -4.44 -4.26 30.44
C ASN A 123 -3.40 -3.13 30.57
N TYR A 124 -3.89 -1.90 30.59
CA TYR A 124 -3.08 -0.67 30.44
C TYR A 124 -2.61 -0.04 31.74
N GLU A 125 -3.03 -0.53 32.91
CA GLU A 125 -2.63 0.05 34.19
C GLU A 125 -1.12 -0.08 34.44
N ASN A 126 -0.50 -1.21 33.97
CA ASN A 126 0.94 -1.48 34.12
C ASN A 126 1.68 -1.57 32.77
N GLY A 127 1.02 -1.24 31.64
CA GLY A 127 1.52 -1.46 30.30
C GLY A 127 1.36 -2.91 29.81
N PRO A 128 1.48 -3.17 28.51
CA PRO A 128 1.46 -4.54 27.97
C PRO A 128 2.74 -5.28 28.39
N THR A 129 2.59 -6.55 28.72
CA THR A 129 3.70 -7.47 29.03
C THR A 129 4.23 -8.17 27.78
N THR A 130 3.55 -8.02 26.64
CA THR A 130 3.83 -8.69 25.37
C THR A 130 3.65 -7.71 24.22
N ASP A 131 4.42 -7.84 23.13
CA ASP A 131 4.38 -6.96 21.98
C ASP A 131 3.00 -6.90 21.32
N PRO A 132 2.24 -5.80 21.43
CA PRO A 132 0.95 -5.64 20.76
C PRO A 132 1.09 -5.09 19.33
N VAL A 133 2.31 -4.67 18.92
CA VAL A 133 2.58 -3.97 17.68
C VAL A 133 2.55 -4.94 16.50
N PHE A 134 3.26 -6.07 16.64
CA PHE A 134 3.43 -7.05 15.56
C PHE A 134 2.95 -8.44 15.97
N GLY A 135 2.04 -9.03 15.19
CA GLY A 135 1.57 -10.39 15.39
C GLY A 135 2.37 -11.45 14.61
N CYS A 136 3.33 -11.05 13.78
CA CYS A 136 4.16 -11.98 13.02
C CYS A 136 5.46 -11.33 12.54
N TYR A 137 6.42 -12.16 12.11
CA TYR A 137 7.72 -11.70 11.61
C TYR A 137 7.61 -10.78 10.39
N VAL A 138 6.77 -11.13 9.40
CA VAL A 138 6.71 -10.41 8.12
C VAL A 138 5.60 -9.37 8.16
N ASN A 139 5.97 -8.12 7.93
CA ASN A 139 5.05 -6.98 7.93
C ASN A 139 5.22 -6.17 6.64
N ALA A 140 4.17 -5.51 6.17
CA ALA A 140 4.28 -4.48 5.17
C ALA A 140 5.08 -3.30 5.74
N TYR A 141 5.94 -2.72 4.92
CA TYR A 141 6.68 -1.50 5.18
C TYR A 141 6.32 -0.47 4.12
N LEU A 142 5.58 0.56 4.50
CA LEU A 142 5.15 1.62 3.59
C LEU A 142 5.79 2.92 4.04
N THR A 143 6.53 3.59 3.15
CA THR A 143 7.10 4.89 3.49
C THR A 143 6.85 5.92 2.39
N ALA A 144 6.56 7.14 2.81
CA ALA A 144 6.43 8.31 1.94
C ALA A 144 7.16 9.49 2.59
N GLY A 145 7.79 10.33 1.78
CA GLY A 145 8.53 11.47 2.34
C GLY A 145 8.94 12.51 1.31
N ALA A 146 9.30 13.66 1.84
CA ALA A 146 9.95 14.74 1.13
C ALA A 146 11.47 14.55 1.19
N ASN A 147 12.13 14.68 0.07
CA ASN A 147 13.54 14.39 -0.10
C ASN A 147 14.25 15.58 -0.77
N LEU A 148 15.21 16.18 -0.07
CA LEU A 148 16.02 17.29 -0.55
C LEU A 148 17.45 16.81 -0.80
N ASN A 149 17.91 16.94 -2.02
CA ASN A 149 19.30 16.66 -2.42
C ASN A 149 20.03 17.96 -2.74
N ILE A 150 21.10 18.26 -2.04
CA ILE A 150 22.02 19.38 -2.33
C ILE A 150 23.18 18.83 -3.17
N ILE A 151 23.37 19.36 -4.35
CA ILE A 151 24.38 18.92 -5.33
C ILE A 151 25.72 19.56 -4.98
N LEU A 152 26.65 18.77 -4.45
CA LEU A 152 28.01 19.24 -4.17
C LEU A 152 28.90 19.16 -5.40
N THR A 153 28.81 18.06 -6.11
CA THR A 153 29.53 17.79 -7.36
C THR A 153 28.63 16.99 -8.30
N ARG A 154 29.08 16.72 -9.52
CA ARG A 154 28.37 15.83 -10.46
C ARG A 154 28.12 14.43 -9.91
N ASN A 155 28.97 14.00 -8.97
CA ASN A 155 28.94 12.62 -8.44
C ASN A 155 28.45 12.54 -7.01
N VAL A 156 28.43 13.65 -6.24
CA VAL A 156 28.13 13.61 -4.80
C VAL A 156 27.05 14.60 -4.46
N LYS A 157 26.05 14.15 -3.70
CA LYS A 157 24.96 14.95 -3.14
C LYS A 157 24.84 14.69 -1.65
N ILE A 158 24.53 15.73 -0.88
CA ILE A 158 24.00 15.61 0.48
C ILE A 158 22.49 15.39 0.34
N ASN A 159 21.97 14.44 1.10
CA ASN A 159 20.56 14.11 1.13
C ASN A 159 19.98 14.43 2.50
N ALA A 160 18.86 15.14 2.55
CA ALA A 160 18.00 15.27 3.71
C ALA A 160 16.61 14.71 3.36
N GLU A 161 16.04 13.94 4.25
CA GLU A 161 14.72 13.33 4.06
C GLU A 161 13.87 13.55 5.31
N PHE A 162 12.62 13.92 5.11
CA PHE A 162 11.59 13.95 6.14
C PHE A 162 10.44 13.05 5.65
N GLY A 163 10.08 12.07 6.45
CA GLY A 163 9.13 11.05 6.00
C GLY A 163 8.25 10.50 7.09
N TYR A 164 7.29 9.73 6.61
CA TYR A 164 6.38 8.91 7.40
C TYR A 164 6.51 7.46 6.97
N SER A 165 6.57 6.55 7.93
CA SER A 165 6.55 5.10 7.69
C SER A 165 5.42 4.45 8.47
N HIS A 166 4.75 3.51 7.82
CA HIS A 166 3.74 2.63 8.40
C HIS A 166 4.19 1.18 8.28
N MET A 167 4.08 0.44 9.37
CA MET A 167 4.46 -0.96 9.47
C MET A 167 3.32 -1.76 10.10
N SER A 168 2.82 -2.77 9.39
CA SER A 168 1.78 -3.67 9.90
C SER A 168 1.65 -4.92 9.03
N ASN A 169 1.01 -5.96 9.54
CA ASN A 169 0.72 -7.17 8.74
C ASN A 169 -0.68 -7.16 8.09
N GLY A 170 -1.41 -6.03 8.17
CA GLY A 170 -2.73 -5.90 7.57
C GLY A 170 -3.76 -6.86 8.15
N ARG A 171 -3.68 -7.18 9.44
CA ARG A 171 -4.54 -8.13 10.17
C ARG A 171 -4.48 -9.58 9.65
N THR A 172 -3.37 -9.95 9.01
CA THR A 172 -3.10 -11.36 8.69
C THR A 172 -2.88 -12.17 9.95
N PHE A 173 -2.27 -11.56 10.96
CA PHE A 173 -2.08 -12.08 12.32
C PHE A 173 -2.42 -11.00 13.35
N MET A 174 -3.09 -11.40 14.42
CA MET A 174 -3.33 -10.54 15.58
C MET A 174 -2.36 -10.90 16.72
N PRO A 175 -1.94 -9.92 17.53
CA PRO A 175 -2.25 -8.49 17.47
C PRO A 175 -1.60 -7.80 16.28
N ASN A 176 -2.15 -6.66 15.87
CA ASN A 176 -1.61 -5.86 14.79
C ASN A 176 -1.97 -4.38 15.00
N LEU A 177 -1.42 -3.77 16.05
CA LEU A 177 -1.54 -2.32 16.21
C LEU A 177 -0.75 -1.59 15.14
N GLY A 178 0.36 -2.20 14.67
CA GLY A 178 1.27 -1.62 13.72
C GLY A 178 2.08 -0.48 14.32
N ALA A 179 3.03 0.07 13.58
CA ALA A 179 3.81 1.22 13.99
C ALA A 179 3.71 2.34 12.94
N ASN A 180 3.45 3.55 13.40
CA ASN A 180 3.41 4.76 12.60
C ASN A 180 4.51 5.70 13.07
N VAL A 181 5.46 6.02 12.20
CA VAL A 181 6.67 6.76 12.53
C VAL A 181 6.83 7.96 11.64
N ILE A 182 7.10 9.13 12.23
CA ILE A 182 7.67 10.29 11.53
C ILE A 182 9.17 10.26 11.74
N TYR A 183 9.95 10.47 10.69
CA TYR A 183 11.39 10.46 10.78
C TYR A 183 12.05 11.59 9.98
N GLY A 184 13.24 11.99 10.43
CA GLY A 184 14.16 12.83 9.72
C GLY A 184 15.49 12.11 9.50
N GLY A 185 16.04 12.19 8.29
CA GLY A 185 17.29 11.52 7.94
C GLY A 185 18.27 12.43 7.20
N LEU A 186 19.55 12.16 7.39
CA LEU A 186 20.65 12.80 6.67
C LEU A 186 21.57 11.75 6.07
N GLY A 187 22.04 12.00 4.85
CA GLY A 187 22.86 11.02 4.15
C GLY A 187 23.65 11.59 2.99
N LEU A 188 24.31 10.68 2.29
CA LEU A 188 25.08 10.97 1.09
C LEU A 188 24.60 10.09 -0.06
N ILE A 189 24.62 10.66 -1.26
CA ILE A 189 24.34 9.95 -2.50
C ILE A 189 25.58 10.08 -3.38
N THR A 190 26.13 8.97 -3.82
CA THR A 190 27.26 8.92 -4.77
C THR A 190 26.79 8.36 -6.09
N THR A 191 26.89 9.14 -7.15
CA THR A 191 26.45 8.77 -8.50
C THR A 191 27.63 8.27 -9.33
N PHE A 192 27.46 7.14 -9.98
CA PHE A 192 28.40 6.51 -10.90
C PHE A 192 27.94 6.72 -12.34
N ASN A 193 28.89 6.86 -13.26
CA ASN A 193 28.62 7.19 -14.66
C ASN A 193 27.71 8.42 -14.82
N ALA A 194 28.01 9.49 -14.07
CA ALA A 194 27.18 10.69 -14.00
C ALA A 194 26.95 11.35 -15.37
N ASP A 195 27.92 11.23 -16.30
CA ASP A 195 27.85 11.79 -17.64
C ASP A 195 27.14 10.86 -18.66
N ALA A 196 26.61 9.71 -18.22
CA ALA A 196 25.84 8.85 -19.09
C ALA A 196 24.50 9.50 -19.44
N GLU A 197 24.28 9.73 -20.75
CA GLU A 197 23.06 10.29 -21.31
C GLU A 197 22.48 9.33 -22.35
N LYS A 198 21.18 9.41 -22.56
CA LYS A 198 20.47 8.70 -23.63
C LYS A 198 19.55 9.66 -24.34
N GLU A 199 19.48 9.54 -25.66
CA GLU A 199 18.56 10.32 -26.47
C GLU A 199 17.12 10.00 -26.06
N PRO A 200 16.25 11.03 -25.89
CA PRO A 200 14.85 10.85 -25.60
C PRO A 200 14.16 10.07 -26.73
N ILE A 201 13.37 9.07 -26.36
CA ILE A 201 12.57 8.31 -27.32
C ILE A 201 11.17 8.94 -27.43
N GLN A 202 10.69 9.13 -28.66
CA GLN A 202 9.30 9.52 -28.89
C GLN A 202 8.39 8.29 -28.81
N PHE A 203 7.32 8.39 -28.08
CA PHE A 203 6.36 7.29 -27.90
C PHE A 203 5.02 7.65 -28.50
N PRO A 204 4.39 6.73 -29.26
CA PRO A 204 3.01 6.89 -29.64
C PRO A 204 2.11 6.84 -28.42
N GLY A 205 1.02 7.60 -28.42
CA GLY A 205 0.02 7.52 -27.34
C GLY A 205 -0.62 6.12 -27.29
N LYS A 206 -1.25 5.78 -26.16
CA LYS A 206 -1.95 4.49 -26.02
C LYS A 206 -3.02 4.30 -27.11
N PRO A 207 -3.16 3.09 -27.65
CA PRO A 207 -4.09 2.80 -28.72
C PRO A 207 -5.56 2.78 -28.26
N TYR A 208 -5.82 2.88 -26.96
CA TYR A 208 -7.14 2.88 -26.36
C TYR A 208 -7.29 4.00 -25.32
N LYS A 209 -8.53 4.42 -25.09
CA LYS A 209 -8.88 5.35 -24.02
C LYS A 209 -9.66 4.68 -22.88
N TRP A 210 -10.30 3.57 -23.15
CA TRP A 210 -11.09 2.82 -22.19
C TRP A 210 -10.61 1.39 -22.08
N SER A 211 -10.65 0.85 -20.88
CA SER A 211 -10.42 -0.57 -20.61
C SER A 211 -11.36 -1.05 -19.51
N LEU A 212 -11.69 -2.34 -19.53
CA LEU A 212 -12.34 -3.05 -18.44
C LEU A 212 -11.28 -3.87 -17.72
N ASN A 213 -11.15 -3.68 -16.41
CA ASN A 213 -10.29 -4.49 -15.54
C ASN A 213 -11.18 -5.45 -14.76
N ILE A 214 -10.85 -6.73 -14.77
CA ILE A 214 -11.52 -7.76 -13.98
C ILE A 214 -10.47 -8.42 -13.10
N THR A 215 -10.72 -8.47 -11.79
CA THR A 215 -9.76 -9.02 -10.81
C THR A 215 -10.47 -9.92 -9.83
N GLY A 216 -9.85 -11.06 -9.52
CA GLY A 216 -10.14 -11.88 -8.35
C GLY A 216 -8.94 -11.85 -7.40
N ALA A 217 -9.19 -11.61 -6.13
CA ALA A 217 -8.16 -11.56 -5.10
C ALA A 217 -8.61 -12.30 -3.84
N ALA A 218 -7.67 -12.80 -3.05
CA ALA A 218 -7.94 -13.45 -1.78
C ALA A 218 -6.78 -13.23 -0.80
N GLY A 219 -7.09 -13.32 0.50
CA GLY A 219 -6.11 -13.18 1.56
C GLY A 219 -6.55 -13.80 2.88
N PRO A 220 -5.61 -14.01 3.81
CA PRO A 220 -5.92 -14.44 5.16
C PRO A 220 -6.27 -13.24 6.05
N HIS A 221 -7.19 -13.45 6.98
CA HIS A 221 -7.60 -12.47 7.99
C HIS A 221 -7.78 -13.14 9.34
N GLN A 222 -7.14 -12.64 10.37
CA GLN A 222 -7.41 -13.03 11.76
C GLN A 222 -8.21 -11.91 12.43
N ALA A 223 -9.40 -12.23 12.94
CA ALA A 223 -10.28 -11.24 13.56
C ALA A 223 -9.82 -10.90 14.99
N ALA A 224 -9.43 -11.93 15.77
CA ALA A 224 -8.99 -11.79 17.16
C ALA A 224 -7.81 -12.72 17.47
N ILE A 225 -7.02 -12.39 18.50
CA ILE A 225 -5.89 -13.21 18.95
C ILE A 225 -6.35 -14.62 19.33
N LYS A 226 -7.53 -14.75 19.96
CA LYS A 226 -8.11 -16.02 20.40
C LYS A 226 -8.63 -16.93 19.29
N ASP A 227 -8.67 -16.49 18.03
CA ASP A 227 -9.25 -17.29 16.94
C ASP A 227 -8.49 -18.59 16.66
N GLY A 228 -7.21 -18.67 16.97
CA GLY A 228 -6.40 -19.86 16.72
C GLY A 228 -6.22 -20.22 15.23
N HIS A 229 -6.95 -19.58 14.30
CA HIS A 229 -6.88 -19.77 12.86
C HIS A 229 -7.15 -18.46 12.10
N ARG A 230 -6.91 -18.48 10.80
CA ARG A 230 -7.18 -17.36 9.90
C ARG A 230 -8.35 -17.67 9.00
N PHE A 231 -9.19 -16.69 8.81
CA PHE A 231 -10.33 -16.75 7.91
C PHE A 231 -9.93 -16.35 6.49
N LEU A 232 -10.61 -16.92 5.50
CA LEU A 232 -10.48 -16.47 4.12
C LEU A 232 -11.21 -15.15 3.93
N THR A 233 -10.55 -14.20 3.26
CA THR A 233 -11.19 -13.05 2.61
C THR A 233 -11.02 -13.15 1.11
N SER A 234 -11.95 -12.62 0.34
CA SER A 234 -11.79 -12.51 -1.10
C SER A 234 -12.53 -11.31 -1.67
N THR A 235 -12.03 -10.82 -2.80
CA THR A 235 -12.60 -9.68 -3.53
C THR A 235 -12.74 -10.06 -5.01
N PHE A 236 -13.89 -9.76 -5.58
CA PHE A 236 -14.09 -9.64 -7.01
C PHE A 236 -14.27 -8.16 -7.36
N HIS A 237 -13.50 -7.67 -8.32
CA HIS A 237 -13.55 -6.29 -8.80
C HIS A 237 -13.72 -6.26 -10.31
N ALA A 238 -14.60 -5.39 -10.80
CA ALA A 238 -14.79 -5.10 -12.22
C ALA A 238 -14.85 -3.58 -12.42
N GLY A 239 -13.79 -2.98 -12.99
CA GLY A 239 -13.64 -1.53 -13.14
C GLY A 239 -13.54 -1.09 -14.60
N ALA A 240 -14.33 -0.09 -15.00
CA ALA A 240 -14.21 0.59 -16.28
C ALA A 240 -13.28 1.80 -16.13
N ILE A 241 -12.09 1.72 -16.71
CA ILE A 241 -11.03 2.71 -16.55
C ILE A 241 -10.89 3.57 -17.82
N TYR A 242 -10.99 4.88 -17.66
CA TYR A 242 -10.64 5.87 -18.67
C TYR A 242 -9.18 6.30 -18.52
N GLN A 243 -8.41 6.18 -19.59
CA GLN A 243 -7.02 6.62 -19.62
C GLN A 243 -6.98 8.14 -19.85
N ALA A 244 -6.88 8.90 -18.76
CA ALA A 244 -6.86 10.36 -18.81
C ALA A 244 -5.53 10.89 -19.40
N THR A 245 -4.40 10.28 -18.98
CA THR A 245 -3.06 10.55 -19.52
C THR A 245 -2.34 9.23 -19.81
N ASN A 246 -1.11 9.26 -20.31
CA ASN A 246 -0.33 8.04 -20.55
C ASN A 246 0.11 7.33 -19.26
N TRP A 247 0.03 7.99 -18.12
CA TRP A 247 0.43 7.45 -16.82
C TRP A 247 -0.70 7.40 -15.78
N TYR A 248 -1.86 8.02 -16.06
CA TYR A 248 -2.97 8.08 -15.12
C TYR A 248 -4.28 7.61 -15.77
N GLY A 249 -4.91 6.66 -15.12
CA GLY A 249 -6.25 6.16 -15.42
C GLY A 249 -7.20 6.45 -14.26
N VAL A 250 -8.44 6.76 -14.58
CA VAL A 250 -9.50 7.00 -13.62
C VAL A 250 -10.76 6.25 -14.04
N GLY A 251 -11.52 5.71 -13.11
CA GLY A 251 -12.66 4.88 -13.46
C GLY A 251 -13.70 4.72 -12.37
N ILE A 252 -14.65 3.84 -12.66
CA ILE A 252 -15.69 3.40 -11.73
C ILE A 252 -15.66 1.88 -11.72
N GLY A 253 -15.65 1.30 -10.50
CA GLY A 253 -15.63 -0.12 -10.26
C GLY A 253 -16.85 -0.63 -9.50
N LEU A 254 -17.15 -1.90 -9.69
CA LEU A 254 -18.05 -2.70 -8.88
C LEU A 254 -17.20 -3.69 -8.09
N ASP A 255 -17.37 -3.70 -6.78
CA ASP A 255 -16.69 -4.59 -5.87
C ASP A 255 -17.65 -5.52 -5.15
N VAL A 256 -17.27 -6.79 -5.04
CA VAL A 256 -17.94 -7.78 -4.20
C VAL A 256 -16.88 -8.38 -3.27
N PHE A 257 -17.12 -8.28 -1.97
CA PHE A 257 -16.21 -8.76 -0.92
C PHE A 257 -16.84 -9.92 -0.17
N TYR A 258 -16.03 -10.92 0.14
CA TYR A 258 -16.32 -11.98 1.11
C TYR A 258 -15.35 -11.85 2.27
N ASN A 259 -15.86 -11.88 3.51
CA ASN A 259 -15.05 -11.89 4.72
C ASN A 259 -15.55 -12.97 5.68
N GLY A 260 -14.82 -14.09 5.76
CA GLY A 260 -15.14 -15.19 6.67
C GLY A 260 -14.99 -14.82 8.14
N ALA A 261 -14.18 -13.84 8.48
CA ALA A 261 -13.92 -13.42 9.86
C ALA A 261 -15.13 -12.79 10.57
N ILE A 262 -16.12 -12.33 9.80
CA ILE A 262 -17.39 -11.80 10.38
C ILE A 262 -18.08 -12.81 11.29
N THR A 263 -17.87 -14.10 11.07
CA THR A 263 -18.45 -15.17 11.90
C THR A 263 -17.52 -15.68 13.00
N SER A 264 -16.40 -14.98 13.27
CA SER A 264 -15.53 -15.33 14.38
C SER A 264 -16.28 -15.29 15.70
N GLU A 265 -16.21 -16.37 16.47
CA GLU A 265 -16.85 -16.43 17.79
C GLU A 265 -16.10 -15.63 18.84
N THR A 266 -14.81 -15.41 18.62
CA THR A 266 -13.92 -14.71 19.56
C THR A 266 -13.91 -13.20 19.34
N ASP A 267 -14.25 -12.72 18.12
CA ASP A 267 -14.41 -11.30 17.81
C ASP A 267 -15.85 -10.83 18.04
N ARG A 268 -16.65 -11.61 18.72
CA ARG A 268 -18.00 -11.15 19.11
C ARG A 268 -17.84 -9.98 20.05
N SER A 269 -17.93 -8.77 19.52
CA SER A 269 -18.06 -7.55 20.33
C SER A 269 -19.25 -7.73 21.28
N LEU A 270 -19.25 -7.04 22.40
CA LEU A 270 -20.34 -7.07 23.39
C LEU A 270 -21.74 -6.90 22.75
N TYR A 271 -21.82 -6.26 21.61
CA TYR A 271 -23.05 -5.93 20.88
C TYR A 271 -23.56 -7.04 19.94
N ARG A 272 -22.73 -8.07 19.67
CA ARG A 272 -23.03 -9.15 18.72
C ARG A 272 -23.17 -10.51 19.37
N LYS A 273 -23.09 -10.61 20.68
CA LYS A 273 -23.02 -11.89 21.42
C LYS A 273 -24.12 -12.88 21.08
N ASP A 274 -25.32 -12.39 20.81
CA ASP A 274 -26.50 -13.25 20.59
C ASP A 274 -26.90 -13.35 19.10
N HIS A 275 -26.11 -12.77 18.20
CA HIS A 275 -26.41 -12.80 16.77
C HIS A 275 -25.86 -14.05 16.09
N VAL A 276 -26.74 -14.76 15.40
CA VAL A 276 -26.38 -15.91 14.56
C VAL A 276 -26.17 -15.41 13.13
N TYR A 277 -24.90 -15.34 12.72
CA TYR A 277 -24.54 -14.87 11.39
C TYR A 277 -25.00 -15.82 10.29
N THR A 278 -25.59 -15.26 9.27
CA THR A 278 -25.94 -15.96 8.02
C THR A 278 -24.78 -15.90 7.03
N THR A 279 -24.80 -16.78 6.01
CA THR A 279 -23.80 -16.73 4.95
C THR A 279 -23.87 -15.40 4.17
N ALA A 280 -25.05 -14.79 4.04
CA ALA A 280 -25.22 -13.54 3.36
C ALA A 280 -24.46 -12.37 4.01
N GLU A 281 -24.31 -12.40 5.35
CA GLU A 281 -23.61 -11.36 6.11
C GLU A 281 -22.08 -11.39 5.92
N LYS A 282 -21.54 -12.47 5.37
CA LYS A 282 -20.13 -12.54 4.98
C LYS A 282 -19.84 -11.75 3.69
N PHE A 283 -20.87 -11.36 2.95
CA PHE A 283 -20.74 -10.63 1.72
C PHE A 283 -21.02 -9.13 1.89
N ARG A 284 -20.29 -8.33 1.16
CA ARG A 284 -20.51 -6.88 0.98
C ARG A 284 -20.35 -6.53 -0.48
N ALA A 285 -21.08 -5.51 -0.94
CA ALA A 285 -20.91 -5.00 -2.29
C ALA A 285 -20.90 -3.47 -2.29
N GLY A 286 -20.11 -2.89 -3.19
CA GLY A 286 -19.92 -1.45 -3.28
C GLY A 286 -19.56 -0.99 -4.68
N LEU A 287 -19.63 0.33 -4.85
CA LEU A 287 -19.14 1.03 -6.03
C LEU A 287 -17.89 1.79 -5.64
N SER A 288 -16.85 1.73 -6.49
CA SER A 288 -15.59 2.42 -6.27
C SER A 288 -15.32 3.48 -7.33
N TRP A 289 -14.59 4.50 -6.92
CA TRP A 289 -13.86 5.42 -7.77
C TRP A 289 -12.42 4.94 -7.83
N ASP A 290 -12.04 4.45 -9.01
CA ASP A 290 -10.77 3.80 -9.25
C ASP A 290 -9.72 4.80 -9.75
N ASN A 291 -8.51 4.72 -9.20
CA ASN A 291 -7.37 5.53 -9.62
C ASN A 291 -6.16 4.63 -9.87
N GLU A 292 -5.58 4.76 -11.05
CA GLU A 292 -4.45 3.98 -11.52
C GLU A 292 -3.28 4.88 -11.93
N PHE A 293 -2.14 4.74 -11.25
CA PHE A 293 -0.91 5.46 -11.56
C PHE A 293 0.10 4.48 -12.18
N GLN A 294 0.38 4.63 -13.46
CA GLN A 294 1.08 3.65 -14.27
C GLN A 294 2.55 4.01 -14.48
N PHE A 295 3.44 3.11 -14.06
CA PHE A 295 4.89 3.22 -14.15
C PHE A 295 5.45 2.08 -14.98
N GLY A 296 5.12 2.05 -16.27
CA GLY A 296 5.47 0.94 -17.15
C GLY A 296 4.63 -0.32 -16.86
N ARG A 297 5.26 -1.38 -16.38
CA ARG A 297 4.56 -2.62 -16.01
C ARG A 297 3.89 -2.57 -14.64
N VAL A 298 4.37 -1.69 -13.78
CA VAL A 298 3.83 -1.52 -12.42
C VAL A 298 2.78 -0.41 -12.43
N THR A 299 1.67 -0.64 -11.76
CA THR A 299 0.62 0.36 -11.56
C THR A 299 0.29 0.41 -10.07
N ALA A 300 0.40 1.59 -9.48
CA ALA A 300 -0.17 1.82 -8.16
C ALA A 300 -1.67 2.07 -8.31
N ILE A 301 -2.46 1.51 -7.40
CA ILE A 301 -3.91 1.67 -7.34
C ILE A 301 -4.31 2.34 -6.03
N ALA A 302 -5.31 3.21 -6.10
CA ALA A 302 -5.90 3.88 -4.95
C ALA A 302 -7.39 4.09 -5.23
N ASP A 303 -8.21 3.17 -4.76
CA ASP A 303 -9.65 3.16 -4.99
C ASP A 303 -10.38 3.59 -3.73
N TRP A 304 -11.39 4.43 -3.88
CA TRP A 304 -12.29 4.81 -2.81
C TRP A 304 -13.71 4.37 -3.17
N GLY A 305 -14.35 3.60 -2.28
CA GLY A 305 -15.65 3.04 -2.56
C GLY A 305 -16.66 3.24 -1.44
N VAL A 306 -17.93 3.10 -1.79
CA VAL A 306 -19.06 3.13 -0.86
C VAL A 306 -19.86 1.84 -0.99
N TYR A 307 -20.28 1.29 0.16
CA TYR A 307 -21.10 0.10 0.17
C TYR A 307 -22.56 0.46 -0.11
N PHE A 308 -23.18 -0.25 -1.04
CA PHE A 308 -24.64 -0.29 -1.20
C PHE A 308 -25.26 -1.55 -0.58
N TYR A 309 -24.42 -2.56 -0.25
CA TYR A 309 -24.81 -3.75 0.48
C TYR A 309 -23.76 -4.05 1.54
N ASN A 310 -24.11 -3.90 2.82
CA ASN A 310 -23.28 -4.20 3.98
C ASN A 310 -24.17 -4.59 5.18
N PRO A 311 -24.63 -5.86 5.25
CA PRO A 311 -25.57 -6.30 6.28
C PRO A 311 -24.96 -6.31 7.68
N SER A 312 -23.66 -6.53 7.84
CA SER A 312 -23.01 -6.50 9.16
C SER A 312 -23.06 -5.10 9.78
N ARG A 313 -22.95 -4.04 8.95
CA ARG A 313 -23.11 -2.66 9.41
C ARG A 313 -24.52 -2.39 9.91
N HIS A 314 -25.54 -2.86 9.19
CA HIS A 314 -26.93 -2.64 9.57
C HIS A 314 -27.23 -3.22 10.96
N TYR A 315 -26.76 -4.44 11.23
CA TYR A 315 -26.93 -5.06 12.53
C TYR A 315 -26.27 -4.25 13.65
N TYR A 316 -25.06 -3.78 13.45
CA TYR A 316 -24.34 -2.96 14.43
C TYR A 316 -25.06 -1.64 14.69
N ASP A 317 -25.44 -0.91 13.63
CA ASP A 317 -26.11 0.38 13.75
C ASP A 317 -27.44 0.27 14.54
N CYS A 318 -28.15 -0.86 14.40
CA CYS A 318 -29.39 -1.10 15.14
C CYS A 318 -29.19 -1.37 16.63
N ASN A 319 -28.05 -1.93 17.03
CA ASN A 319 -27.83 -2.42 18.39
C ASN A 319 -26.77 -1.62 19.17
N HIS A 320 -26.26 -0.51 18.62
CA HIS A 320 -25.22 0.28 19.27
C HIS A 320 -25.76 1.02 20.51
N PRO A 321 -25.17 0.82 21.72
CA PRO A 321 -25.74 1.34 22.97
C PRO A 321 -25.68 2.88 23.09
N ILE A 322 -24.69 3.53 22.45
CA ILE A 322 -24.49 4.99 22.52
C ILE A 322 -25.35 5.72 21.50
N TYR A 323 -25.43 5.20 20.28
CA TYR A 323 -26.08 5.88 19.16
C TYR A 323 -27.53 5.46 18.93
N GLY A 324 -27.94 4.32 19.48
CA GLY A 324 -29.29 3.78 19.28
C GLY A 324 -29.61 3.51 17.81
N TYR A 325 -30.86 3.20 17.53
CA TYR A 325 -31.31 2.85 16.18
C TYR A 325 -31.12 4.02 15.20
N GLY A 326 -30.32 3.78 14.15
CA GLY A 326 -30.23 4.64 12.98
C GLY A 326 -29.57 6.01 13.16
N LYS A 327 -28.88 6.27 14.26
CA LYS A 327 -28.26 7.58 14.57
C LYS A 327 -26.76 7.66 14.39
N ARG A 328 -26.13 6.69 13.72
CA ARG A 328 -24.70 6.67 13.53
C ARG A 328 -24.26 7.78 12.56
N PRO A 329 -23.29 8.66 12.93
CA PRO A 329 -22.79 9.68 12.03
C PRO A 329 -22.10 9.09 10.81
N LEU A 330 -22.16 9.77 9.67
CA LEU A 330 -21.57 9.33 8.41
C LEU A 330 -20.05 9.12 8.52
N PHE A 331 -19.37 10.00 9.26
CA PHE A 331 -17.94 9.92 9.58
C PHE A 331 -17.77 9.50 11.03
N TYR A 332 -17.80 8.23 11.25
CA TYR A 332 -17.68 7.64 12.57
C TYR A 332 -16.22 7.48 12.98
N LYS A 333 -15.87 8.00 14.15
CA LYS A 333 -14.57 7.72 14.77
C LYS A 333 -14.66 6.33 15.41
N ASN A 334 -13.82 5.40 14.96
CA ASN A 334 -13.80 4.06 15.51
C ASN A 334 -13.37 4.12 16.97
N ASP A 335 -14.24 3.68 17.87
CA ASP A 335 -14.02 3.60 19.32
C ASP A 335 -13.49 2.22 19.76
N GLY A 336 -12.93 1.46 18.83
CA GLY A 336 -12.39 0.12 19.09
C GLY A 336 -13.36 -1.03 18.82
N ALA A 337 -14.60 -0.73 18.47
CA ALA A 337 -15.59 -1.75 18.14
C ALA A 337 -15.61 -2.07 16.64
N GLY A 338 -14.73 -2.94 16.19
CA GLY A 338 -14.75 -3.59 14.88
C GLY A 338 -14.66 -2.67 13.64
N ASN A 339 -13.74 -2.99 12.76
CA ASN A 339 -13.46 -2.21 11.54
C ASN A 339 -14.45 -2.47 10.39
N ASP A 340 -15.39 -3.39 10.57
CA ASP A 340 -16.22 -3.93 9.50
C ASP A 340 -17.45 -3.07 9.17
N GLU A 341 -17.59 -1.93 9.83
CA GLU A 341 -18.86 -1.22 9.96
C GLU A 341 -18.91 0.13 9.26
N ALA A 342 -17.82 0.55 8.60
CA ALA A 342 -17.81 1.77 7.82
C ALA A 342 -18.76 1.68 6.62
N PHE A 343 -19.33 2.83 6.22
CA PHE A 343 -20.16 2.92 5.01
C PHE A 343 -19.31 2.95 3.73
N HIS A 344 -17.99 3.18 3.85
CA HIS A 344 -17.05 3.30 2.76
C HIS A 344 -15.80 2.44 3.02
N TYR A 345 -15.04 2.23 1.97
CA TYR A 345 -13.76 1.52 2.01
C TYR A 345 -12.74 2.19 1.11
N ILE A 346 -11.48 1.94 1.39
CA ILE A 346 -10.35 2.29 0.54
C ILE A 346 -9.62 1.00 0.19
N ARG A 347 -9.23 0.85 -1.08
CA ARG A 347 -8.32 -0.18 -1.54
C ARG A 347 -7.12 0.49 -2.15
N PHE A 348 -5.94 0.14 -1.68
CA PHE A 348 -4.70 0.63 -2.26
C PHE A 348 -3.71 -0.51 -2.40
N GLY A 349 -2.79 -0.37 -3.34
CA GLY A 349 -1.79 -1.40 -3.59
C GLY A 349 -1.10 -1.24 -4.92
N VAL A 350 -0.57 -2.34 -5.40
CA VAL A 350 0.16 -2.39 -6.66
C VAL A 350 -0.32 -3.56 -7.51
N LYS A 351 -0.38 -3.35 -8.82
CA LYS A 351 -0.54 -4.41 -9.80
C LYS A 351 0.63 -4.39 -10.77
N THR A 352 1.09 -5.57 -11.16
CA THR A 352 2.21 -5.74 -12.08
C THR A 352 1.76 -6.57 -13.27
N ARG A 353 1.90 -6.03 -14.47
CA ARG A 353 1.61 -6.76 -15.70
C ARG A 353 2.66 -7.82 -15.93
N VAL A 354 2.23 -9.09 -15.95
CA VAL A 354 3.11 -10.26 -16.13
C VAL A 354 3.06 -10.78 -17.57
N TRP A 355 1.92 -10.68 -18.22
CA TRP A 355 1.74 -11.11 -19.62
C TRP A 355 0.68 -10.24 -20.28
N ASP A 356 0.88 -9.82 -21.53
CA ASP A 356 -0.05 -8.99 -22.33
C ASP A 356 -1.00 -8.13 -21.45
N ASN A 357 -2.20 -8.62 -21.22
CA ASN A 357 -3.24 -7.98 -20.40
C ASN A 357 -3.41 -8.63 -19.02
N LEU A 358 -2.65 -9.69 -18.69
CA LEU A 358 -2.69 -10.36 -17.40
C LEU A 358 -1.81 -9.63 -16.40
N TYR A 359 -2.33 -9.41 -15.20
CA TYR A 359 -1.59 -8.82 -14.10
C TYR A 359 -1.78 -9.57 -12.78
N LEU A 360 -0.76 -9.52 -11.95
CA LEU A 360 -0.82 -9.88 -10.54
C LEU A 360 -0.99 -8.60 -9.73
N GLN A 361 -1.72 -8.67 -8.62
CA GLN A 361 -1.87 -7.54 -7.69
C GLN A 361 -1.70 -7.96 -6.24
N ALA A 362 -1.26 -7.00 -5.43
CA ALA A 362 -1.28 -7.04 -3.97
C ALA A 362 -1.97 -5.77 -3.49
N THR A 363 -3.03 -5.92 -2.73
CA THR A 363 -3.86 -4.81 -2.24
C THR A 363 -4.14 -4.94 -0.75
N CYS A 364 -4.31 -3.80 -0.11
CA CYS A 364 -4.83 -3.68 1.24
C CYS A 364 -6.19 -3.00 1.17
N LYS A 365 -7.18 -3.62 1.78
CA LYS A 365 -8.49 -3.01 1.99
C LYS A 365 -8.55 -2.40 3.38
N THR A 366 -9.03 -1.17 3.48
CA THR A 366 -9.08 -0.42 4.74
C THR A 366 -10.41 0.29 4.92
N HIS A 367 -10.72 0.57 6.19
CA HIS A 367 -11.73 1.55 6.58
C HIS A 367 -11.01 2.75 7.21
N LEU A 368 -10.87 3.85 6.42
CA LEU A 368 -10.00 4.98 6.77
C LEU A 368 -8.54 4.53 6.98
N HIS A 369 -8.03 4.68 8.20
CA HIS A 369 -6.66 4.37 8.58
C HIS A 369 -6.46 2.94 9.13
N ILE A 370 -7.54 2.15 9.23
CA ILE A 370 -7.48 0.80 9.79
C ILE A 370 -7.56 -0.23 8.68
N ALA A 371 -6.51 -1.06 8.56
CA ALA A 371 -6.51 -2.18 7.63
C ALA A 371 -7.54 -3.23 8.04
N GLU A 372 -8.35 -3.67 7.08
CA GLU A 372 -9.24 -4.80 7.27
C GLU A 372 -8.51 -6.10 6.92
N TYR A 373 -7.92 -6.16 5.72
CA TYR A 373 -7.08 -7.29 5.28
C TYR A 373 -6.19 -6.92 4.10
N VAL A 374 -5.17 -7.75 3.89
CA VAL A 374 -4.32 -7.75 2.70
C VAL A 374 -4.71 -8.93 1.81
N GLU A 375 -4.73 -8.71 0.50
CA GLU A 375 -5.11 -9.71 -0.49
C GLU A 375 -4.13 -9.75 -1.67
N PHE A 376 -3.99 -10.92 -2.28
CA PHE A 376 -3.23 -11.15 -3.49
C PHE A 376 -4.18 -11.64 -4.58
N GLY A 377 -4.01 -11.11 -5.78
CA GLY A 377 -4.96 -11.37 -6.85
C GLY A 377 -4.35 -11.49 -8.23
N VAL A 378 -5.18 -11.98 -9.12
CA VAL A 378 -4.93 -12.07 -10.55
C VAL A 378 -6.03 -11.31 -11.25
N GLY A 379 -5.68 -10.53 -12.26
CA GLY A 379 -6.65 -9.79 -13.05
C GLY A 379 -6.28 -9.71 -14.52
N TYR A 380 -7.27 -9.35 -15.31
CA TYR A 380 -7.15 -9.20 -16.73
C TYR A 380 -7.70 -7.85 -17.19
N GLN A 381 -6.94 -7.14 -18.02
CA GLN A 381 -7.32 -5.86 -18.59
C GLN A 381 -7.79 -6.06 -20.03
N ILE A 382 -9.02 -5.66 -20.34
CA ILE A 382 -9.61 -5.71 -21.68
C ILE A 382 -9.60 -4.29 -22.26
N PRO A 383 -8.65 -3.92 -23.14
CA PRO A 383 -8.63 -2.60 -23.77
C PRO A 383 -9.70 -2.49 -24.87
N PHE A 384 -10.43 -1.38 -24.88
CA PHE A 384 -11.34 -1.07 -25.98
C PHE A 384 -10.58 -0.33 -27.07
N LEU A 385 -10.05 -1.08 -28.03
CA LEU A 385 -9.26 -0.55 -29.13
C LEU A 385 -10.13 0.34 -30.05
N LYS A 386 -9.58 1.48 -30.47
CA LYS A 386 -10.22 2.29 -31.52
C LYS A 386 -10.28 1.47 -32.82
N LYS A 387 -11.47 1.36 -33.41
CA LYS A 387 -11.59 0.83 -34.80
C LYS A 387 -10.73 1.71 -35.69
N SER A 388 -9.70 1.14 -36.34
CA SER A 388 -9.00 1.81 -37.43
C SER A 388 -10.03 2.17 -38.52
N LYS A 389 -10.06 3.41 -38.99
CA LYS A 389 -10.88 3.77 -40.17
C LYS A 389 -10.34 2.96 -41.36
N ARG A 390 -11.13 2.01 -41.84
CA ARG A 390 -10.80 1.19 -42.99
C ARG A 390 -10.56 2.10 -44.18
N LYS A 391 -9.38 2.08 -44.75
CA LYS A 391 -9.19 2.44 -46.15
C LYS A 391 -9.82 1.28 -46.95
N SER A 392 -10.77 1.59 -47.82
CA SER A 392 -11.45 0.59 -48.65
C SER A 392 -10.40 -0.20 -49.45
N GLY A 393 -10.29 -1.50 -49.17
CA GLY A 393 -9.39 -2.41 -49.90
C GLY A 393 -8.42 -3.27 -49.08
N GLU A 394 -8.25 -3.03 -47.77
CA GLU A 394 -7.35 -3.85 -46.95
C GLU A 394 -8.13 -4.89 -46.13
N SER A 395 -7.67 -6.14 -46.20
CA SER A 395 -8.13 -7.24 -45.33
C SER A 395 -7.92 -6.90 -43.87
N ILE A 396 -8.81 -7.38 -42.97
CA ILE A 396 -8.67 -7.20 -41.52
C ILE A 396 -7.45 -7.99 -41.09
N VAL A 397 -6.30 -7.34 -40.98
CA VAL A 397 -5.19 -7.82 -40.20
C VAL A 397 -5.47 -7.35 -38.78
N PHE A 398 -5.84 -8.27 -37.89
CA PHE A 398 -5.79 -8.02 -36.48
C PHE A 398 -4.31 -7.87 -36.13
N HIS A 399 -3.79 -6.64 -36.18
CA HIS A 399 -2.55 -6.32 -35.55
C HIS A 399 -2.82 -6.41 -34.03
N HIS A 400 -2.57 -7.58 -33.45
CA HIS A 400 -2.20 -7.67 -32.06
C HIS A 400 -0.98 -6.76 -31.91
N HIS A 401 -1.17 -5.55 -31.43
CA HIS A 401 -0.08 -4.74 -30.92
C HIS A 401 0.47 -5.47 -29.66
N LYS A 402 1.22 -6.55 -29.91
CA LYS A 402 1.84 -7.38 -28.88
C LYS A 402 2.86 -6.63 -28.01
N ASP A 403 3.23 -5.41 -28.38
CA ASP A 403 4.45 -4.78 -27.89
C ASP A 403 4.28 -3.39 -27.27
N TRP A 404 3.05 -2.83 -27.20
CA TRP A 404 2.85 -1.49 -26.61
C TRP A 404 3.24 -1.41 -25.12
N TRP A 405 3.41 -2.52 -24.46
CA TRP A 405 3.83 -2.67 -23.07
C TRP A 405 5.33 -2.97 -22.92
N LYS A 406 6.02 -3.34 -23.99
CA LYS A 406 7.50 -3.50 -24.01
C LYS A 406 8.21 -2.15 -24.09
N GLU A 407 7.46 -1.11 -24.46
CA GLU A 407 7.90 0.28 -24.50
C GLU A 407 7.69 0.96 -23.10
#